data_b9a75bcfb043e0b283805955b3f9363f
#
_entry.id   b9a75bcfb043e0b283805955b3f9363f
#
_cell.length_a   1.000
_cell.length_b   1.000
_cell.length_c   1.000
_cell.angle_alpha   90.00
_cell.angle_beta   90.00
_cell.angle_gamma   90.00
#
_symmetry.space_group_name_H-M   'P 1'
#
loop_
_entity.id
_entity.type
_entity.pdbx_description
1 polymer ?
#
loop_
_entity_poly.entity_id
_entity_poly.type
_entity_poly.pdbx_seq_one_letter_code
_entity_poly.pdbx_strand_id
1 'polypeptide(L)'
;MPSKYETVKKYILDQIVTGELQKDQKLPTESEMMATFSVSRYTIRRAISDLENENYVYRIQGGGSFVTDWQTQRTPDKMPRVIGILSTHVASYIFPAIIDGADQVISDSGFSLSLANTHNQPARERTALINLMSQNLAGLIVEPTQSAIPTPNIDLYQKLQKMAIPIVFINAGYQNVADVSVISDDSEAIYRATNYLISKGHHRIVGVFQVDDQQGVNRLDGYMKAYQ
;
A
#
# COMPACT_ATOMS: atom_id res chain seq x y z
N MET A 1 -16.31 3.96 -14.64
CA MET A 1 -15.01 4.24 -15.28
C MET A 1 -14.53 5.58 -14.76
N PRO A 2 -13.26 5.73 -14.38
CA PRO A 2 -12.74 7.04 -14.01
C PRO A 2 -12.89 8.03 -15.16
N SER A 3 -13.15 9.28 -14.85
CA SER A 3 -13.24 10.33 -15.86
C SER A 3 -11.86 10.54 -16.50
N LYS A 4 -11.85 11.01 -17.75
CA LYS A 4 -10.58 11.31 -18.44
C LYS A 4 -9.70 12.29 -17.67
N TYR A 5 -10.29 13.19 -16.93
CA TYR A 5 -9.64 14.14 -16.04
C TYR A 5 -8.94 13.41 -14.87
N GLU A 6 -9.63 12.49 -14.18
CA GLU A 6 -9.07 11.72 -13.09
C GLU A 6 -7.89 10.84 -13.53
N THR A 7 -7.97 10.31 -14.77
CA THR A 7 -6.88 9.52 -15.35
C THR A 7 -5.62 10.37 -15.53
N VAL A 8 -5.74 11.59 -16.05
CA VAL A 8 -4.61 12.50 -16.24
C VAL A 8 -4.03 12.93 -14.90
N LYS A 9 -4.89 13.36 -13.97
CA LYS A 9 -4.47 13.77 -12.61
C LYS A 9 -3.71 12.67 -11.91
N LYS A 10 -4.26 11.45 -11.92
CA LYS A 10 -3.65 10.29 -11.31
C LYS A 10 -2.29 9.94 -11.92
N TYR A 11 -2.17 9.97 -13.24
CA TYR A 11 -0.91 9.70 -13.92
C TYR A 11 0.20 10.67 -13.49
N ILE A 12 -0.09 11.98 -13.47
CA ILE A 12 0.90 12.98 -13.05
C ILE A 12 1.25 12.80 -11.56
N LEU A 13 0.26 12.57 -10.71
CA LEU A 13 0.46 12.32 -9.29
C LEU A 13 1.33 11.10 -9.06
N ASP A 14 1.10 10.01 -9.79
CA ASP A 14 1.89 8.78 -9.77
C ASP A 14 3.37 9.08 -10.03
N GLN A 15 3.67 9.78 -11.11
CA GLN A 15 5.05 10.14 -11.47
C GLN A 15 5.72 11.04 -10.42
N ILE A 16 4.98 11.95 -9.80
CA ILE A 16 5.50 12.79 -8.73
C ILE A 16 5.78 11.96 -7.47
N VAL A 17 4.83 11.13 -7.07
CA VAL A 17 4.93 10.31 -5.86
C VAL A 17 5.97 9.20 -6.02
N THR A 18 6.11 8.58 -7.19
CA THR A 18 7.16 7.58 -7.46
C THR A 18 8.55 8.21 -7.64
N GLY A 19 8.63 9.52 -7.91
CA GLY A 19 9.89 10.26 -8.11
C GLY A 19 10.41 10.20 -9.54
N GLU A 20 9.61 9.73 -10.48
CA GLU A 20 9.89 9.87 -11.91
C GLU A 20 9.94 11.35 -12.32
N LEU A 21 9.04 12.15 -11.73
CA LEU A 21 9.11 13.61 -11.77
C LEU A 21 9.63 14.14 -10.44
N GLN A 22 10.81 14.72 -10.46
CA GLN A 22 11.50 15.23 -9.27
C GLN A 22 11.12 16.69 -8.96
N LYS A 23 11.41 17.14 -7.73
CA LYS A 23 11.30 18.56 -7.34
C LYS A 23 11.91 19.47 -8.38
N ASP A 24 11.24 20.58 -8.68
CA ASP A 24 11.59 21.61 -9.64
C ASP A 24 11.69 21.11 -11.10
N GLN A 25 11.36 19.85 -11.36
CA GLN A 25 11.28 19.33 -12.71
C GLN A 25 10.00 19.83 -13.38
N LYS A 26 10.16 20.23 -14.66
CA LYS A 26 9.05 20.71 -15.50
C LYS A 26 8.16 19.55 -15.91
N LEU A 27 6.86 19.72 -15.76
CA LEU A 27 5.88 18.80 -16.33
C LEU A 27 5.92 18.85 -17.87
N PRO A 28 5.53 17.74 -18.54
CA PRO A 28 5.26 17.77 -19.97
C PRO A 28 4.30 18.91 -20.34
N THR A 29 4.46 19.47 -21.50
CA THR A 29 3.59 20.57 -21.98
C THR A 29 2.13 20.14 -22.11
N GLU A 30 1.20 21.09 -22.05
CA GLU A 30 -0.22 20.81 -22.29
C GLU A 30 -0.42 20.08 -23.61
N SER A 31 0.32 20.45 -24.66
CA SER A 31 0.22 19.84 -25.99
C SER A 31 0.69 18.38 -26.02
N GLU A 32 1.79 18.07 -25.35
CA GLU A 32 2.29 16.71 -25.22
C GLU A 32 1.30 15.84 -24.43
N MET A 33 0.80 16.34 -23.31
CA MET A 33 -0.20 15.61 -22.52
C MET A 33 -1.52 15.42 -23.28
N MET A 34 -1.97 16.41 -24.06
CA MET A 34 -3.15 16.26 -24.93
C MET A 34 -2.96 15.13 -25.94
N ALA A 35 -1.78 15.03 -26.54
CA ALA A 35 -1.46 13.96 -27.49
C ALA A 35 -1.40 12.58 -26.79
N THR A 36 -0.73 12.50 -25.63
CA THR A 36 -0.57 11.25 -24.87
C THR A 36 -1.91 10.67 -24.39
N PHE A 37 -2.80 11.54 -23.86
CA PHE A 37 -4.05 11.09 -23.25
C PHE A 37 -5.27 11.19 -24.19
N SER A 38 -5.11 11.73 -25.38
CA SER A 38 -6.22 11.99 -26.31
C SER A 38 -7.38 12.75 -25.65
N VAL A 39 -7.06 13.84 -24.95
CA VAL A 39 -8.02 14.68 -24.20
C VAL A 39 -7.91 16.16 -24.59
N SER A 40 -8.93 16.93 -24.23
CA SER A 40 -8.96 18.38 -24.49
C SER A 40 -7.96 19.13 -23.59
N ARG A 41 -7.54 20.32 -24.07
CA ARG A 41 -6.72 21.25 -23.26
C ARG A 41 -7.38 21.60 -21.92
N TYR A 42 -8.69 21.76 -21.92
CA TYR A 42 -9.45 22.03 -20.70
C TYR A 42 -9.28 20.90 -19.67
N THR A 43 -9.32 19.65 -20.12
CA THR A 43 -9.12 18.47 -19.23
C THR A 43 -7.72 18.47 -18.60
N ILE A 44 -6.69 18.76 -19.40
CA ILE A 44 -5.30 18.88 -18.89
C ILE A 44 -5.17 20.03 -17.89
N ARG A 45 -5.67 21.21 -18.23
CA ARG A 45 -5.60 22.39 -17.35
C ARG A 45 -6.30 22.18 -16.03
N ARG A 46 -7.45 21.52 -16.04
CA ARG A 46 -8.19 21.19 -14.83
C ARG A 46 -7.40 20.23 -13.95
N ALA A 47 -6.81 19.18 -14.53
CA ALA A 47 -5.98 18.23 -13.78
C ALA A 47 -4.75 18.90 -13.14
N ILE A 48 -4.07 19.77 -13.90
CA ILE A 48 -2.92 20.54 -13.38
C ILE A 48 -3.34 21.54 -12.29
N SER A 49 -4.48 22.21 -12.49
CA SER A 49 -4.99 23.19 -11.50
C SER A 49 -5.35 22.50 -10.18
N ASP A 50 -5.90 21.31 -10.21
CA ASP A 50 -6.19 20.54 -9.00
C ASP A 50 -4.91 20.08 -8.30
N LEU A 51 -3.89 19.64 -9.05
CA LEU A 51 -2.58 19.32 -8.50
C LEU A 51 -1.85 20.55 -7.93
N GLU A 52 -2.09 21.73 -8.51
CA GLU A 52 -1.60 23.01 -8.00
C GLU A 52 -2.29 23.39 -6.67
N ASN A 53 -3.61 23.27 -6.60
CA ASN A 53 -4.38 23.47 -5.36
C ASN A 53 -3.99 22.47 -4.25
N GLU A 54 -3.58 21.27 -4.63
CA GLU A 54 -3.10 20.23 -3.72
C GLU A 54 -1.58 20.34 -3.42
N ASN A 55 -0.93 21.42 -3.90
CA ASN A 55 0.49 21.71 -3.69
C ASN A 55 1.49 20.65 -4.23
N TYR A 56 1.10 19.86 -5.23
CA TYR A 56 2.02 18.95 -5.93
C TYR A 56 2.80 19.64 -7.04
N VAL A 57 2.22 20.66 -7.64
CA VAL A 57 2.85 21.44 -8.70
C VAL A 57 2.67 22.93 -8.47
N TYR A 58 3.56 23.73 -9.03
CA TYR A 58 3.44 25.19 -9.09
C TYR A 58 3.61 25.66 -10.53
N ARG A 59 3.05 26.82 -10.82
CA ARG A 59 3.04 27.40 -12.17
C ARG A 59 3.93 28.61 -12.24
N ILE A 60 4.76 28.69 -13.28
CA ILE A 60 5.51 29.89 -13.64
C ILE A 60 4.86 30.48 -14.88
N GLN A 61 4.45 31.75 -14.83
CA GLN A 61 3.84 32.43 -15.94
C GLN A 61 4.80 32.47 -17.15
N GLY A 62 4.37 31.91 -18.28
CA GLY A 62 5.22 31.73 -19.47
C GLY A 62 6.24 30.59 -19.39
N GLY A 63 6.50 30.03 -18.20
CA GLY A 63 7.48 28.97 -17.95
C GLY A 63 6.91 27.57 -18.01
N GLY A 64 5.65 27.38 -17.64
CA GLY A 64 4.99 26.07 -17.52
C GLY A 64 4.71 25.67 -16.07
N SER A 65 4.40 24.40 -15.87
CA SER A 65 4.15 23.82 -14.54
C SER A 65 5.34 22.97 -14.09
N PHE A 66 5.67 23.04 -12.82
CA PHE A 66 6.83 22.39 -12.20
C PHE A 66 6.41 21.65 -10.95
N VAL A 67 7.11 20.59 -10.60
CA VAL A 67 6.87 19.81 -9.39
C VAL A 67 7.30 20.63 -8.16
N THR A 68 6.41 20.75 -7.20
CA THR A 68 6.69 21.38 -5.91
C THR A 68 7.54 20.46 -5.03
N ASP A 69 8.21 21.02 -4.03
CA ASP A 69 8.75 20.26 -2.91
C ASP A 69 7.62 19.83 -1.96
N TRP A 70 6.74 18.97 -2.46
CA TRP A 70 5.55 18.53 -1.72
C TRP A 70 5.90 17.77 -0.43
N GLN A 71 7.11 17.24 -0.34
CA GLN A 71 7.61 16.52 0.86
C GLN A 71 8.00 17.47 2.00
N THR A 72 8.54 18.64 1.68
CA THR A 72 8.97 19.64 2.68
C THR A 72 7.86 20.63 3.05
N GLN A 73 6.80 20.74 2.24
CA GLN A 73 5.61 21.53 2.59
C GLN A 73 4.70 20.86 3.64
N ARG A 74 5.16 19.78 4.26
CA ARG A 74 4.65 19.33 5.55
C ARG A 74 5.01 20.42 6.58
N THR A 75 4.18 21.46 6.64
CA THR A 75 4.36 22.54 7.63
C THR A 75 4.46 21.92 9.03
N PRO A 76 5.38 22.39 9.89
CA PRO A 76 5.53 21.89 11.26
C PRO A 76 4.25 21.93 12.09
N ASP A 77 3.27 22.74 11.69
CA ASP A 77 1.98 22.91 12.37
C ASP A 77 0.93 21.82 12.12
N LYS A 78 1.18 20.88 11.18
CA LYS A 78 0.32 19.70 11.00
C LYS A 78 1.15 18.46 11.20
N MET A 79 1.30 18.02 12.44
CA MET A 79 1.78 16.66 12.71
C MET A 79 0.99 15.67 11.85
N PRO A 80 1.67 14.70 11.18
CA PRO A 80 0.99 13.64 10.47
C PRO A 80 0.00 12.95 11.41
N ARG A 81 -1.27 12.89 11.04
CA ARG A 81 -2.33 12.36 11.89
C ARG A 81 -3.09 11.19 11.26
N VAL A 82 -2.60 10.67 10.14
CA VAL A 82 -3.24 9.57 9.45
C VAL A 82 -2.37 8.32 9.58
N ILE A 83 -2.94 7.25 10.10
CA ILE A 83 -2.39 5.90 10.01
C ILE A 83 -3.10 5.19 8.86
N GLY A 84 -2.33 4.70 7.89
CA GLY A 84 -2.86 3.89 6.82
C GLY A 84 -2.97 2.43 7.23
N ILE A 85 -4.04 1.74 6.82
CA ILE A 85 -4.12 0.27 6.84
C ILE A 85 -4.32 -0.21 5.41
N LEU A 86 -3.39 -1.05 4.93
CA LEU A 86 -3.60 -1.88 3.75
C LEU A 86 -3.95 -3.28 4.17
N SER A 87 -5.06 -3.82 3.65
CA SER A 87 -5.47 -5.19 3.89
C SER A 87 -5.89 -5.87 2.60
N THR A 88 -5.68 -7.17 2.50
CA THR A 88 -6.14 -7.98 1.36
C THR A 88 -7.64 -8.26 1.44
N HIS A 89 -8.20 -8.25 2.65
CA HIS A 89 -9.62 -8.44 2.96
C HIS A 89 -10.03 -7.49 4.08
N VAL A 90 -11.21 -6.88 3.97
CA VAL A 90 -11.70 -5.91 4.97
C VAL A 90 -12.92 -6.43 5.72
N ALA A 91 -13.82 -7.13 5.02
CA ALA A 91 -15.16 -7.44 5.51
C ALA A 91 -15.36 -8.91 5.91
N SER A 92 -14.32 -9.73 5.89
CA SER A 92 -14.44 -11.18 6.11
C SER A 92 -13.34 -11.74 7.01
N TYR A 93 -13.60 -12.91 7.57
CA TYR A 93 -12.67 -13.67 8.39
C TYR A 93 -12.24 -12.91 9.65
N ILE A 94 -10.95 -12.82 9.95
CA ILE A 94 -10.39 -12.14 11.15
C ILE A 94 -10.22 -10.63 10.96
N PHE A 95 -10.27 -10.13 9.73
CA PHE A 95 -9.90 -8.74 9.41
C PHE A 95 -10.80 -7.68 10.05
N PRO A 96 -12.13 -7.85 10.13
CA PRO A 96 -12.96 -6.89 10.85
C PRO A 96 -12.50 -6.66 12.29
N ALA A 97 -12.16 -7.72 13.02
CA ALA A 97 -11.68 -7.61 14.41
C ALA A 97 -10.29 -6.99 14.52
N ILE A 98 -9.39 -7.28 13.58
CA ILE A 98 -8.06 -6.66 13.52
C ILE A 98 -8.18 -5.16 13.24
N ILE A 99 -9.03 -4.78 12.26
CA ILE A 99 -9.25 -3.39 11.89
C ILE A 99 -9.89 -2.62 13.05
N ASP A 100 -10.91 -3.19 13.69
CA ASP A 100 -11.59 -2.60 14.84
C ASP A 100 -10.62 -2.35 16.00
N GLY A 101 -9.81 -3.36 16.36
CA GLY A 101 -8.80 -3.22 17.41
C GLY A 101 -7.71 -2.20 17.07
N ALA A 102 -7.30 -2.11 15.81
CA ALA A 102 -6.35 -1.10 15.37
C ALA A 102 -6.97 0.30 15.39
N ASP A 103 -8.20 0.45 14.89
CA ASP A 103 -8.91 1.73 14.87
C ASP A 103 -9.12 2.30 16.27
N GLN A 104 -9.48 1.47 17.24
CA GLN A 104 -9.62 1.89 18.63
C GLN A 104 -8.33 2.52 19.16
N VAL A 105 -7.19 1.88 18.99
CA VAL A 105 -5.90 2.40 19.46
C VAL A 105 -5.48 3.66 18.70
N ILE A 106 -5.69 3.68 17.38
CA ILE A 106 -5.38 4.81 16.50
C ILE A 106 -6.21 6.03 16.91
N SER A 107 -7.52 5.85 17.09
CA SER A 107 -8.46 6.91 17.46
C SER A 107 -8.21 7.45 18.87
N ASP A 108 -7.99 6.58 19.85
CA ASP A 108 -7.65 6.95 21.23
C ASP A 108 -6.32 7.73 21.31
N SER A 109 -5.41 7.48 20.37
CA SER A 109 -4.12 8.20 20.24
C SER A 109 -4.24 9.51 19.47
N GLY A 110 -5.42 9.92 19.04
CA GLY A 110 -5.68 11.17 18.32
C GLY A 110 -5.29 11.15 16.83
N PHE A 111 -5.13 9.95 16.26
CA PHE A 111 -4.91 9.77 14.83
C PHE A 111 -6.21 9.41 14.12
N SER A 112 -6.23 9.58 12.80
CA SER A 112 -7.31 9.12 11.94
C SER A 112 -6.88 7.88 11.17
N LEU A 113 -7.78 6.94 10.97
CA LEU A 113 -7.55 5.74 10.17
C LEU A 113 -7.89 6.00 8.69
N SER A 114 -7.00 5.59 7.79
CA SER A 114 -7.27 5.49 6.34
C SER A 114 -7.11 4.03 5.90
N LEU A 115 -8.22 3.42 5.48
CA LEU A 115 -8.27 2.00 5.15
C LEU A 115 -8.32 1.79 3.63
N ALA A 116 -7.49 0.88 3.12
CA ALA A 116 -7.48 0.46 1.72
C ALA A 116 -7.52 -1.06 1.58
N ASN A 117 -8.38 -1.56 0.70
CA ASN A 117 -8.51 -2.97 0.38
C ASN A 117 -7.81 -3.29 -0.95
N THR A 118 -6.80 -4.14 -0.91
CA THR A 118 -6.03 -4.56 -2.09
C THR A 118 -6.70 -5.71 -2.85
N HIS A 119 -7.63 -6.44 -2.21
CA HIS A 119 -8.23 -7.67 -2.76
C HIS A 119 -7.17 -8.68 -3.23
N ASN A 120 -6.04 -8.74 -2.54
CA ASN A 120 -4.88 -9.57 -2.86
C ASN A 120 -4.33 -9.34 -4.29
N GLN A 121 -4.46 -8.10 -4.83
CA GLN A 121 -4.01 -7.71 -6.16
C GLN A 121 -2.88 -6.68 -6.09
N PRO A 122 -1.65 -6.99 -6.57
CA PRO A 122 -0.49 -6.07 -6.50
C PRO A 122 -0.73 -4.71 -7.16
N ALA A 123 -1.50 -4.66 -8.25
CA ALA A 123 -1.84 -3.40 -8.91
C ALA A 123 -2.74 -2.50 -8.04
N ARG A 124 -3.64 -3.10 -7.24
CA ARG A 124 -4.47 -2.35 -6.28
C ARG A 124 -3.66 -1.89 -5.09
N GLU A 125 -2.74 -2.72 -4.61
CA GLU A 125 -1.79 -2.35 -3.56
C GLU A 125 -0.98 -1.13 -3.99
N ARG A 126 -0.41 -1.12 -5.21
CA ARG A 126 0.30 0.04 -5.76
C ARG A 126 -0.54 1.30 -5.74
N THR A 127 -1.77 1.21 -6.25
CA THR A 127 -2.70 2.34 -6.25
C THR A 127 -3.01 2.84 -4.84
N ALA A 128 -3.25 1.93 -3.91
CA ALA A 128 -3.53 2.27 -2.52
C ALA A 128 -2.33 2.91 -1.83
N LEU A 129 -1.12 2.38 -2.02
CA LEU A 129 0.12 2.97 -1.51
C LEU A 129 0.30 4.41 -1.99
N ILE A 130 0.15 4.68 -3.28
CA ILE A 130 0.27 6.02 -3.85
C ILE A 130 -0.76 6.97 -3.23
N ASN A 131 -2.02 6.53 -3.13
CA ASN A 131 -3.09 7.33 -2.54
C ASN A 131 -2.82 7.62 -1.05
N LEU A 132 -2.32 6.65 -0.29
CA LEU A 132 -1.95 6.84 1.11
C LEU A 132 -0.74 7.76 1.25
N MET A 133 0.28 7.60 0.41
CA MET A 133 1.45 8.47 0.41
C MET A 133 1.13 9.92 0.08
N SER A 134 0.04 10.18 -0.64
CA SER A 134 -0.45 11.55 -0.91
C SER A 134 -1.12 12.18 0.30
N GLN A 135 -1.49 11.39 1.31
CA GLN A 135 -2.01 11.86 2.59
C GLN A 135 -0.84 12.15 3.53
N ASN A 136 -1.12 12.89 4.60
CA ASN A 136 -0.10 13.17 5.61
C ASN A 136 0.05 11.98 6.58
N LEU A 137 0.67 10.88 6.12
CA LEU A 137 0.83 9.64 6.86
C LEU A 137 1.78 9.80 8.05
N ALA A 138 1.33 9.34 9.23
CA ALA A 138 2.15 9.13 10.42
C ALA A 138 2.76 7.72 10.47
N GLY A 139 2.12 6.75 9.85
CA GLY A 139 2.55 5.36 9.80
C GLY A 139 1.66 4.51 8.90
N LEU A 140 2.08 3.27 8.67
CA LEU A 140 1.37 2.33 7.80
C LEU A 140 1.35 0.92 8.43
N ILE A 141 0.17 0.32 8.48
CA ILE A 141 -0.03 -1.09 8.82
C ILE A 141 -0.35 -1.81 7.51
N VAL A 142 0.37 -2.90 7.22
CA VAL A 142 0.28 -3.60 5.94
C VAL A 142 0.07 -5.08 6.13
N GLU A 143 -1.02 -5.60 5.59
CA GLU A 143 -1.10 -6.99 5.22
C GLU A 143 -0.61 -7.12 3.77
N PRO A 144 0.54 -7.80 3.54
CA PRO A 144 1.17 -7.85 2.24
C PRO A 144 0.33 -8.63 1.23
N THR A 145 0.24 -8.11 0.01
CA THR A 145 -0.42 -8.77 -1.11
C THR A 145 0.49 -9.85 -1.69
N GLN A 146 -0.01 -11.08 -1.85
CA GLN A 146 0.72 -12.21 -2.43
C GLN A 146 2.13 -12.36 -1.81
N SER A 147 2.19 -12.40 -0.49
CA SER A 147 3.41 -12.27 0.31
C SER A 147 4.44 -13.39 0.12
N ALA A 148 4.08 -14.52 -0.50
CA ALA A 148 4.99 -15.61 -0.81
C ALA A 148 5.82 -15.38 -2.08
N ILE A 149 5.52 -14.36 -2.87
CA ILE A 149 6.24 -14.01 -4.10
C ILE A 149 6.80 -12.59 -4.02
N PRO A 150 7.90 -12.28 -4.76
CA PRO A 150 8.47 -10.94 -4.76
C PRO A 150 7.45 -9.87 -5.17
N THR A 151 7.29 -8.85 -4.34
CA THR A 151 6.36 -7.76 -4.65
C THR A 151 6.89 -6.86 -5.77
N PRO A 152 6.06 -6.53 -6.78
CA PRO A 152 6.44 -5.55 -7.79
C PRO A 152 6.43 -4.10 -7.27
N ASN A 153 5.96 -3.88 -6.03
CA ASN A 153 5.80 -2.56 -5.42
C ASN A 153 6.93 -2.19 -4.45
N ILE A 154 8.05 -2.89 -4.50
CA ILE A 154 9.21 -2.69 -3.61
C ILE A 154 9.70 -1.23 -3.62
N ASP A 155 9.63 -0.57 -4.78
CA ASP A 155 10.01 0.82 -4.98
C ASP A 155 9.23 1.78 -4.07
N LEU A 156 7.93 1.54 -3.87
CA LEU A 156 7.08 2.36 -3.02
C LEU A 156 7.38 2.14 -1.54
N TYR A 157 7.64 0.90 -1.12
CA TYR A 157 8.05 0.60 0.25
C TYR A 157 9.40 1.23 0.59
N GLN A 158 10.38 1.13 -0.31
CA GLN A 158 11.66 1.81 -0.16
C GLN A 158 11.51 3.33 -0.07
N LYS A 159 10.55 3.89 -0.81
CA LYS A 159 10.25 5.33 -0.73
C LYS A 159 9.63 5.72 0.60
N LEU A 160 8.69 4.94 1.12
CA LEU A 160 8.11 5.14 2.46
C LEU A 160 9.21 5.13 3.54
N GLN A 161 10.17 4.20 3.46
CA GLN A 161 11.32 4.14 4.36
C GLN A 161 12.20 5.38 4.25
N LYS A 162 12.50 5.85 3.03
CA LYS A 162 13.25 7.11 2.81
C LYS A 162 12.52 8.34 3.37
N MET A 163 11.19 8.30 3.39
CA MET A 163 10.35 9.34 4.01
C MET A 163 10.25 9.19 5.53
N ALA A 164 10.94 8.22 6.13
CA ALA A 164 10.87 7.87 7.54
C ALA A 164 9.43 7.60 8.03
N ILE A 165 8.58 7.03 7.18
CA ILE A 165 7.24 6.57 7.54
C ILE A 165 7.38 5.15 8.09
N PRO A 166 7.08 4.92 9.39
CA PRO A 166 7.15 3.59 9.97
C PRO A 166 6.11 2.65 9.35
N ILE A 167 6.53 1.41 9.09
CA ILE A 167 5.69 0.36 8.54
C ILE A 167 5.65 -0.80 9.53
N VAL A 168 4.46 -1.29 9.82
CA VAL A 168 4.24 -2.51 10.58
C VAL A 168 3.52 -3.51 9.68
N PHE A 169 4.12 -4.66 9.47
CA PHE A 169 3.47 -5.74 8.75
C PHE A 169 2.61 -6.60 9.70
N ILE A 170 1.49 -7.09 9.19
CA ILE A 170 0.64 -8.06 9.88
C ILE A 170 0.48 -9.32 9.02
N ASN A 171 0.37 -10.48 9.69
CA ASN A 171 0.21 -11.80 9.09
C ASN A 171 1.44 -12.31 8.32
N ALA A 172 2.12 -11.46 7.59
CA ALA A 172 3.35 -11.77 6.86
C ALA A 172 4.17 -10.49 6.65
N GLY A 173 5.37 -10.59 6.06
CA GLY A 173 6.21 -9.45 5.66
C GLY A 173 6.84 -9.70 4.30
N TYR A 174 7.27 -8.62 3.61
CA TYR A 174 8.07 -8.76 2.40
C TYR A 174 9.56 -8.90 2.77
N GLN A 175 10.25 -9.88 2.19
CA GLN A 175 11.64 -10.23 2.52
C GLN A 175 12.65 -9.09 2.39
N ASN A 176 12.40 -8.12 1.51
CA ASN A 176 13.32 -7.03 1.21
C ASN A 176 12.86 -5.66 1.76
N VAL A 177 11.86 -5.67 2.62
CA VAL A 177 11.39 -4.50 3.35
C VAL A 177 11.70 -4.78 4.81
N ALA A 178 12.71 -4.09 5.36
CA ALA A 178 13.12 -4.28 6.76
C ALA A 178 12.09 -3.63 7.67
N ASP A 179 11.41 -4.43 8.53
CA ASP A 179 10.46 -3.84 9.40
C ASP A 179 9.95 -4.72 10.53
N VAL A 180 9.15 -4.11 11.38
CA VAL A 180 8.43 -4.77 12.45
C VAL A 180 7.25 -5.54 11.86
N SER A 181 7.08 -6.79 12.29
CA SER A 181 5.92 -7.60 11.89
C SER A 181 5.25 -8.25 13.09
N VAL A 182 3.93 -8.33 13.02
CA VAL A 182 3.08 -9.07 13.97
C VAL A 182 2.52 -10.27 13.21
N ILE A 183 3.09 -11.44 13.50
CA ILE A 183 2.77 -12.69 12.81
C ILE A 183 2.41 -13.78 13.80
N SER A 184 1.66 -14.78 13.35
CA SER A 184 1.46 -16.05 14.06
C SER A 184 2.50 -17.07 13.61
N ASP A 185 2.81 -18.04 14.48
CA ASP A 185 3.61 -19.20 14.09
C ASP A 185 2.73 -20.22 13.36
N ASP A 186 2.49 -19.94 12.09
CA ASP A 186 1.63 -20.75 11.24
C ASP A 186 2.17 -22.16 11.01
N SER A 187 3.51 -22.32 10.96
CA SER A 187 4.15 -23.64 10.80
C SER A 187 3.91 -24.52 12.05
N GLU A 188 4.20 -24.00 13.23
CA GLU A 188 3.98 -24.73 14.49
C GLU A 188 2.49 -25.00 14.73
N ALA A 189 1.61 -24.04 14.44
CA ALA A 189 0.17 -24.21 14.61
C ALA A 189 -0.37 -25.38 13.81
N ILE A 190 0.00 -25.47 12.51
CA ILE A 190 -0.47 -26.59 11.65
C ILE A 190 0.28 -27.89 11.94
N TYR A 191 1.55 -27.85 12.30
CA TYR A 191 2.26 -29.01 12.80
C TYR A 191 1.52 -29.66 13.98
N ARG A 192 1.17 -28.88 14.99
CA ARG A 192 0.42 -29.36 16.15
C ARG A 192 -0.98 -29.86 15.80
N ALA A 193 -1.71 -29.16 14.95
CA ALA A 193 -3.03 -29.56 14.51
C ALA A 193 -2.99 -30.90 13.73
N THR A 194 -2.00 -31.08 12.86
CA THR A 194 -1.82 -32.32 12.08
C THR A 194 -1.44 -33.50 12.99
N ASN A 195 -0.49 -33.29 13.90
CA ASN A 195 -0.11 -34.28 14.89
C ASN A 195 -1.27 -34.69 15.81
N TYR A 196 -2.12 -33.74 16.18
CA TYR A 196 -3.33 -34.04 16.94
C TYR A 196 -4.24 -35.01 16.17
N LEU A 197 -4.47 -34.78 14.88
CA LEU A 197 -5.26 -35.68 14.04
C LEU A 197 -4.60 -37.07 13.94
N ILE A 198 -3.28 -37.14 13.72
CA ILE A 198 -2.52 -38.39 13.68
C ILE A 198 -2.67 -39.15 15.00
N SER A 199 -2.54 -38.47 16.14
CA SER A 199 -2.70 -39.08 17.47
C SER A 199 -4.09 -39.64 17.73
N LYS A 200 -5.11 -39.15 17.00
CA LYS A 200 -6.49 -39.66 17.02
C LYS A 200 -6.72 -40.82 16.03
N GLY A 201 -5.67 -41.31 15.38
CA GLY A 201 -5.75 -42.43 14.44
C GLY A 201 -6.10 -42.05 13.01
N HIS A 202 -6.08 -40.76 12.65
CA HIS A 202 -6.28 -40.33 11.28
C HIS A 202 -4.96 -40.42 10.50
N HIS A 203 -4.86 -41.30 9.52
CA HIS A 203 -3.64 -41.48 8.72
C HIS A 203 -3.80 -40.96 7.27
N ARG A 204 -5.01 -40.64 6.85
CA ARG A 204 -5.30 -40.09 5.51
C ARG A 204 -5.88 -38.70 5.65
N ILE A 205 -4.99 -37.73 5.85
CA ILE A 205 -5.34 -36.31 6.05
C ILE A 205 -5.01 -35.56 4.76
N VAL A 206 -5.97 -34.82 4.23
CA VAL A 206 -5.78 -33.96 3.05
C VAL A 206 -5.62 -32.53 3.52
N GLY A 207 -4.52 -31.89 3.13
CA GLY A 207 -4.28 -30.46 3.34
C GLY A 207 -4.68 -29.63 2.11
N VAL A 208 -5.33 -28.49 2.33
CA VAL A 208 -5.62 -27.49 1.30
C VAL A 208 -5.00 -26.18 1.75
N PHE A 209 -4.05 -25.65 0.98
CA PHE A 209 -3.25 -24.50 1.34
C PHE A 209 -3.25 -23.46 0.24
N GLN A 210 -3.32 -22.18 0.62
CA GLN A 210 -3.05 -21.08 -0.26
C GLN A 210 -1.52 -20.92 -0.37
N VAL A 211 -0.98 -20.81 -1.58
CA VAL A 211 0.48 -20.82 -1.79
C VAL A 211 1.02 -19.50 -2.36
N ASP A 212 0.17 -18.54 -2.59
CA ASP A 212 0.56 -17.18 -2.98
C ASP A 212 0.75 -16.24 -1.77
N ASP A 213 0.42 -16.70 -0.54
CA ASP A 213 0.74 -16.01 0.68
C ASP A 213 1.70 -16.80 1.59
N GLN A 214 2.52 -16.09 2.36
CA GLN A 214 3.54 -16.69 3.22
C GLN A 214 2.93 -17.51 4.36
N GLN A 215 1.75 -17.13 4.86
CA GLN A 215 1.05 -17.90 5.88
C GLN A 215 0.66 -19.28 5.37
N GLY A 216 0.12 -19.36 4.16
CA GLY A 216 -0.25 -20.64 3.55
C GLY A 216 0.97 -21.51 3.26
N VAL A 217 2.09 -20.94 2.83
CA VAL A 217 3.37 -21.63 2.67
C VAL A 217 3.89 -22.16 4.02
N ASN A 218 3.86 -21.36 5.06
CA ASN A 218 4.27 -21.77 6.41
C ASN A 218 3.36 -22.87 6.97
N ARG A 219 2.05 -22.79 6.69
CA ARG A 219 1.09 -23.85 7.08
C ARG A 219 1.37 -25.16 6.36
N LEU A 220 1.67 -25.10 5.06
CA LEU A 220 2.08 -26.28 4.29
C LEU A 220 3.36 -26.90 4.88
N ASP A 221 4.35 -26.10 5.23
CA ASP A 221 5.58 -26.56 5.90
C ASP A 221 5.26 -27.29 7.22
N GLY A 222 4.43 -26.73 8.07
CA GLY A 222 3.98 -27.35 9.31
C GLY A 222 3.26 -28.67 9.11
N TYR A 223 2.39 -28.73 8.08
CA TYR A 223 1.73 -29.98 7.68
C TYR A 223 2.72 -31.06 7.25
N MET A 224 3.69 -30.69 6.40
CA MET A 224 4.71 -31.64 5.90
C MET A 224 5.61 -32.15 7.03
N LYS A 225 6.00 -31.30 7.99
CA LYS A 225 6.80 -31.67 9.16
C LYS A 225 6.12 -32.71 10.04
N ALA A 226 4.80 -32.73 10.12
CA ALA A 226 4.06 -33.70 10.92
C ALA A 226 4.12 -35.15 10.40
N TYR A 227 4.60 -35.34 9.17
CA TYR A 227 4.80 -36.66 8.56
C TYR A 227 6.28 -37.09 8.50
N GLN A 228 7.18 -36.31 9.02
CA GLN A 228 8.61 -36.64 9.14
C GLN A 228 8.92 -37.31 10.49
#